data_85240659af90e7372472ea3a47506e8a
#
_entry.id   85240659af90e7372472ea3a47506e8a
#
_cell.length_a   1.000
_cell.length_b   1.000
_cell.length_c   1.000
_cell.angle_alpha   90.00
_cell.angle_beta   90.00
_cell.angle_gamma   90.00
#
_symmetry.space_group_name_H-M   'P 1'
#
loop_
_entity.id
_entity.type
_entity.pdbx_description
1 polymer ?
#
loop_
_entity_poly.entity_id
_entity_poly.type
_entity_poly.pdbx_seq_one_letter_code
_entity_poly.pdbx_strand_id
1 'polypeptide(L)'
;SPASATATTPAVDLTQPGAAVAVLRQLVARSGSTQVIMVSLRAREASVTVLDGRQPHTWALRDGVIGEVRSDVEYIDQAAFDPDAFDLSDLGALFRAAAAVSGSAQKQELQIVDTQRVEHAPGDITMSVSTNPETRTVFFNADGTLVPTLDLNTAGGIAAALRDAIGTHRQVTALGVSAAQGAYAEFTGADGSTVRRRRLPKIAVIAEPHPASTKAAAFDPALVDPAVIWRVLTRADGFGPTAAWTLV
;
A
#
# COMPACT_ATOMS: atom_id res chain seq x y z
N SER A 1 -28.47 -24.15 43.94
CA SER A 1 -28.59 -23.47 42.64
C SER A 1 -27.36 -23.77 41.77
N PRO A 2 -27.50 -24.36 40.62
CA PRO A 2 -26.37 -24.56 39.74
C PRO A 2 -25.95 -23.21 39.10
N ALA A 3 -24.68 -22.87 39.23
CA ALA A 3 -24.09 -21.73 38.51
C ALA A 3 -24.14 -22.01 37.02
N SER A 4 -24.85 -21.19 36.27
CA SER A 4 -24.85 -21.21 34.82
C SER A 4 -23.43 -20.87 34.33
N ALA A 5 -22.72 -21.87 33.83
CA ALA A 5 -21.47 -21.64 33.12
C ALA A 5 -21.79 -20.84 31.87
N THR A 6 -21.39 -19.58 31.85
CA THR A 6 -21.41 -18.75 30.64
C THR A 6 -20.44 -19.37 29.64
N ALA A 7 -20.97 -20.00 28.61
CA ALA A 7 -20.15 -20.54 27.53
C ALA A 7 -19.46 -19.35 26.86
N THR A 8 -18.19 -19.17 27.16
CA THR A 8 -17.34 -18.20 26.45
C THR A 8 -17.15 -18.73 25.02
N THR A 9 -17.76 -18.08 24.03
CA THR A 9 -17.52 -18.34 22.62
C THR A 9 -16.01 -18.18 22.40
N PRO A 10 -15.31 -19.19 21.84
CA PRO A 10 -13.88 -19.07 21.62
C PRO A 10 -13.63 -17.87 20.72
N ALA A 11 -12.70 -17.01 21.12
CA ALA A 11 -12.31 -15.85 20.34
C ALA A 11 -11.80 -16.33 18.95
N VAL A 12 -12.35 -15.77 17.88
CA VAL A 12 -11.96 -16.09 16.52
C VAL A 12 -10.48 -15.70 16.32
N ASP A 13 -9.66 -16.64 15.88
CA ASP A 13 -8.27 -16.38 15.49
C ASP A 13 -8.20 -16.17 13.99
N LEU A 14 -8.03 -14.90 13.58
CA LEU A 14 -7.99 -14.49 12.18
C LEU A 14 -6.69 -14.89 11.45
N THR A 15 -5.68 -15.33 12.18
CA THR A 15 -4.43 -15.83 11.59
C THR A 15 -4.56 -17.25 11.03
N GLN A 16 -5.67 -17.93 11.33
CA GLN A 16 -5.97 -19.23 10.74
C GLN A 16 -6.37 -19.09 9.27
N PRO A 17 -5.97 -20.01 8.40
CA PRO A 17 -6.31 -19.98 6.97
C PRO A 17 -7.83 -19.81 6.75
N GLY A 18 -8.21 -18.85 5.92
CA GLY A 18 -9.59 -18.54 5.54
C GLY A 18 -10.41 -17.75 6.59
N ALA A 19 -9.94 -17.64 7.83
CA ALA A 19 -10.72 -17.00 8.90
C ALA A 19 -10.90 -15.50 8.64
N ALA A 20 -9.86 -14.79 8.19
CA ALA A 20 -9.94 -13.37 7.88
C ALA A 20 -10.93 -13.08 6.75
N VAL A 21 -10.87 -13.84 5.66
CA VAL A 21 -11.80 -13.70 4.52
C VAL A 21 -13.25 -13.94 4.96
N ALA A 22 -13.50 -14.99 5.74
CA ALA A 22 -14.85 -15.30 6.24
C ALA A 22 -15.44 -14.17 7.09
N VAL A 23 -14.63 -13.57 7.97
CA VAL A 23 -15.06 -12.45 8.82
C VAL A 23 -15.26 -11.19 7.99
N LEU A 24 -14.37 -10.86 7.05
CA LEU A 24 -14.53 -9.69 6.20
C LEU A 24 -15.83 -9.74 5.39
N ARG A 25 -16.16 -10.89 4.80
CA ARG A 25 -17.43 -11.08 4.08
C ARG A 25 -18.64 -10.87 4.99
N GLN A 26 -18.58 -11.31 6.24
CA GLN A 26 -19.65 -11.05 7.21
C GLN A 26 -19.77 -9.55 7.53
N LEU A 27 -18.65 -8.85 7.71
CA LEU A 27 -18.63 -7.42 8.00
C LEU A 27 -19.21 -6.61 6.83
N VAL A 28 -18.78 -6.91 5.59
CA VAL A 28 -19.31 -6.28 4.38
C VAL A 28 -20.82 -6.57 4.23
N ALA A 29 -21.25 -7.81 4.40
CA ALA A 29 -22.67 -8.16 4.34
C ALA A 29 -23.51 -7.42 5.39
N ARG A 30 -22.98 -7.25 6.61
CA ARG A 30 -23.67 -6.52 7.69
C ARG A 30 -23.71 -5.02 7.47
N SER A 31 -22.71 -4.45 6.79
CA SER A 31 -22.68 -3.02 6.47
C SER A 31 -23.72 -2.61 5.43
N GLY A 32 -24.17 -3.56 4.60
CA GLY A 32 -25.12 -3.29 3.51
C GLY A 32 -24.51 -2.46 2.35
N SER A 33 -23.21 -2.17 2.38
CA SER A 33 -22.54 -1.39 1.34
C SER A 33 -21.37 -2.18 0.74
N THR A 34 -21.15 -2.02 -0.55
CA THR A 34 -19.97 -2.56 -1.26
C THR A 34 -18.87 -1.51 -1.47
N GLN A 35 -19.09 -0.28 -1.00
CA GLN A 35 -18.12 0.82 -1.11
C GLN A 35 -17.14 0.77 0.06
N VAL A 36 -16.26 -0.23 0.07
CA VAL A 36 -15.23 -0.38 1.12
C VAL A 36 -14.08 0.58 0.83
N ILE A 37 -13.74 1.42 1.81
CA ILE A 37 -12.63 2.37 1.72
C ILE A 37 -11.46 2.02 2.65
N MET A 38 -11.69 1.16 3.64
CA MET A 38 -10.65 0.72 4.55
C MET A 38 -10.97 -0.66 5.12
N VAL A 39 -9.95 -1.49 5.24
CA VAL A 39 -9.95 -2.76 5.99
C VAL A 39 -8.83 -2.70 7.02
N SER A 40 -9.08 -3.14 8.24
CA SER A 40 -8.06 -3.37 9.26
C SER A 40 -8.24 -4.76 9.86
N LEU A 41 -7.13 -5.51 9.94
CA LEU A 41 -7.09 -6.87 10.45
C LEU A 41 -5.97 -7.01 11.49
N ARG A 42 -6.32 -7.56 12.64
CA ARG A 42 -5.41 -8.03 13.68
C ARG A 42 -5.67 -9.51 13.95
N ALA A 43 -4.89 -10.12 14.81
CA ALA A 43 -5.06 -11.55 15.10
C ALA A 43 -6.47 -11.95 15.58
N ARG A 44 -7.20 -11.05 16.27
CA ARG A 44 -8.51 -11.33 16.85
C ARG A 44 -9.56 -10.26 16.59
N GLU A 45 -9.21 -9.23 15.87
CA GLU A 45 -10.09 -8.10 15.55
C GLU A 45 -10.07 -7.84 14.06
N ALA A 46 -11.19 -7.44 13.52
CA ALA A 46 -11.31 -7.00 12.13
C ALA A 46 -12.24 -5.79 12.07
N SER A 47 -11.98 -4.90 11.14
CA SER A 47 -12.92 -3.84 10.80
C SER A 47 -12.93 -3.54 9.31
N VAL A 48 -14.11 -3.09 8.86
CA VAL A 48 -14.36 -2.61 7.52
C VAL A 48 -15.01 -1.24 7.63
N THR A 49 -14.46 -0.25 6.94
CA THR A 49 -15.10 1.05 6.81
C THR A 49 -15.67 1.16 5.39
N VAL A 50 -16.95 1.47 5.32
CA VAL A 50 -17.71 1.61 4.08
C VAL A 50 -18.25 3.02 3.96
N LEU A 51 -18.58 3.44 2.73
CA LEU A 51 -19.26 4.71 2.50
C LEU A 51 -20.77 4.50 2.35
N ASP A 52 -21.54 5.36 3.01
CA ASP A 52 -22.92 5.66 2.71
C ASP A 52 -22.98 7.11 2.20
N GLY A 53 -23.12 7.24 0.88
CA GLY A 53 -22.86 8.53 0.23
C GLY A 53 -21.42 9.01 0.42
N ARG A 54 -21.21 10.03 1.25
CA ARG A 54 -19.88 10.54 1.63
C ARG A 54 -19.56 10.34 3.11
N GLN A 55 -20.38 9.60 3.84
CA GLN A 55 -20.16 9.35 5.27
C GLN A 55 -19.53 7.97 5.48
N PRO A 56 -18.40 7.89 6.20
CA PRO A 56 -17.81 6.62 6.54
C PRO A 56 -18.52 5.98 7.73
N HIS A 57 -18.85 4.69 7.59
CA HIS A 57 -19.40 3.83 8.65
C HIS A 57 -18.46 2.64 8.86
N THR A 58 -18.12 2.36 10.10
CA THR A 58 -17.21 1.26 10.44
C THR A 58 -17.96 0.12 11.12
N TRP A 59 -17.82 -1.07 10.59
CA TRP A 59 -18.27 -2.33 11.17
C TRP A 59 -17.07 -3.12 11.67
N ALA A 60 -17.14 -3.66 12.87
CA ALA A 60 -16.00 -4.35 13.47
C ALA A 60 -16.41 -5.65 14.15
N LEU A 61 -15.50 -6.63 14.12
CA LEU A 61 -15.46 -7.77 15.02
C LEU A 61 -14.56 -7.42 16.20
N ARG A 62 -15.13 -7.34 17.39
CA ARG A 62 -14.40 -7.15 18.65
C ARG A 62 -14.97 -8.10 19.70
N ASP A 63 -14.11 -8.77 20.45
CA ASP A 63 -14.52 -9.73 21.48
C ASP A 63 -15.52 -10.78 20.99
N GLY A 64 -15.41 -11.22 19.75
CA GLY A 64 -16.30 -12.19 19.11
C GLY A 64 -17.65 -11.65 18.67
N VAL A 65 -17.89 -10.33 18.78
CA VAL A 65 -19.16 -9.69 18.41
C VAL A 65 -18.96 -8.78 17.21
N ILE A 66 -19.81 -8.92 16.20
CA ILE A 66 -19.88 -8.02 15.04
C ILE A 66 -20.91 -6.93 15.29
N GLY A 67 -20.49 -5.68 15.15
CA GLY A 67 -21.37 -4.51 15.29
C GLY A 67 -20.79 -3.28 14.62
N GLU A 68 -21.68 -2.29 14.43
CA GLU A 68 -21.25 -0.96 14.02
C GLU A 68 -20.53 -0.27 15.16
N VAL A 69 -19.41 0.37 14.87
CA VAL A 69 -18.63 1.14 15.84
C VAL A 69 -18.48 2.58 15.35
N ARG A 70 -18.28 3.50 16.30
CA ARG A 70 -17.99 4.89 15.93
C ARG A 70 -16.72 4.92 15.10
N SER A 71 -16.81 5.52 13.92
CA SER A 71 -15.66 5.72 13.03
C SER A 71 -14.96 7.01 13.37
N ASP A 72 -13.64 6.94 13.54
CA ASP A 72 -12.76 8.12 13.56
C ASP A 72 -12.09 8.33 12.17
N VAL A 73 -12.51 7.54 11.16
CA VAL A 73 -12.00 7.65 9.79
C VAL A 73 -12.66 8.85 9.13
N GLU A 74 -11.83 9.78 8.66
CA GLU A 74 -12.25 10.88 7.82
C GLU A 74 -12.21 10.45 6.35
N TYR A 75 -13.27 10.75 5.61
CA TYR A 75 -13.30 10.50 4.17
C TYR A 75 -12.61 11.66 3.44
N ILE A 76 -11.47 11.38 2.83
CA ILE A 76 -10.65 12.32 2.05
C ILE A 76 -10.55 11.91 0.59
N ASP A 77 -11.67 11.49 0.00
CA ASP A 77 -11.79 11.03 -1.39
C ASP A 77 -10.95 9.77 -1.73
N GLN A 78 -10.74 8.86 -0.75
CA GLN A 78 -10.16 7.55 -1.01
C GLN A 78 -11.02 6.76 -2.00
N ALA A 79 -10.37 6.01 -2.90
CA ALA A 79 -11.08 5.07 -3.76
C ALA A 79 -11.66 3.92 -2.95
N ALA A 80 -12.89 3.55 -3.27
CA ALA A 80 -13.47 2.30 -2.81
C ALA A 80 -12.87 1.13 -3.58
N PHE A 81 -12.72 -0.01 -2.90
CA PHE A 81 -12.16 -1.23 -3.46
C PHE A 81 -12.97 -2.46 -3.04
N ASP A 82 -12.77 -3.55 -3.78
CA ASP A 82 -13.32 -4.86 -3.44
C ASP A 82 -12.31 -5.60 -2.54
N PRO A 83 -12.65 -5.93 -1.29
CA PRO A 83 -11.77 -6.71 -0.41
C PRO A 83 -11.43 -8.10 -0.96
N ASP A 84 -12.28 -8.72 -1.77
CA ASP A 84 -12.03 -10.01 -2.39
C ASP A 84 -10.94 -9.94 -3.50
N ALA A 85 -10.53 -8.75 -3.92
CA ALA A 85 -9.39 -8.55 -4.82
C ALA A 85 -8.04 -8.76 -4.14
N PHE A 86 -8.00 -8.88 -2.81
CA PHE A 86 -6.78 -9.04 -2.02
C PHE A 86 -6.66 -10.46 -1.47
N ASP A 87 -5.49 -11.06 -1.62
CA ASP A 87 -5.24 -12.39 -1.06
C ASP A 87 -5.02 -12.32 0.46
N LEU A 88 -6.10 -12.51 1.18
CA LEU A 88 -6.17 -12.60 2.64
C LEU A 88 -6.42 -14.03 3.12
N SER A 89 -6.20 -15.01 2.26
CA SER A 89 -6.46 -16.42 2.54
C SER A 89 -5.65 -16.98 3.72
N ASP A 90 -4.44 -16.45 3.97
CA ASP A 90 -3.60 -16.78 5.12
C ASP A 90 -2.99 -15.49 5.73
N LEU A 91 -3.78 -14.81 6.57
CA LEU A 91 -3.31 -13.63 7.32
C LEU A 91 -2.08 -13.94 8.17
N GLY A 92 -2.01 -15.15 8.73
CA GLY A 92 -0.86 -15.58 9.53
C GLY A 92 0.43 -15.65 8.71
N ALA A 93 0.36 -16.08 7.43
CA ALA A 93 1.51 -16.06 6.53
C ALA A 93 1.97 -14.64 6.23
N LEU A 94 1.04 -13.71 5.96
CA LEU A 94 1.36 -12.30 5.75
C LEU A 94 2.04 -11.69 6.98
N PHE A 95 1.54 -11.96 8.19
CA PHE A 95 2.15 -11.49 9.42
C PHE A 95 3.54 -12.08 9.66
N ARG A 96 3.76 -13.37 9.38
CA ARG A 96 5.10 -13.98 9.47
C ARG A 96 6.08 -13.35 8.47
N ALA A 97 5.65 -13.14 7.23
CA ALA A 97 6.47 -12.49 6.21
C ALA A 97 6.81 -11.04 6.60
N ALA A 98 5.83 -10.30 7.13
CA ALA A 98 6.06 -8.94 7.63
C ALA A 98 7.04 -8.92 8.80
N ALA A 99 6.93 -9.84 9.76
CA ALA A 99 7.84 -9.95 10.90
C ALA A 99 9.29 -10.23 10.46
N ALA A 100 9.47 -11.08 9.45
CA ALA A 100 10.81 -11.36 8.88
C ALA A 100 11.48 -10.12 8.29
N VAL A 101 10.71 -9.18 7.72
CA VAL A 101 11.20 -7.94 7.12
C VAL A 101 11.36 -6.83 8.15
N SER A 102 10.40 -6.67 9.06
CA SER A 102 10.37 -5.59 10.05
C SER A 102 11.20 -5.89 11.29
N GLY A 103 11.48 -7.16 11.56
CA GLY A 103 12.14 -7.63 12.79
C GLY A 103 11.21 -7.68 14.00
N SER A 104 9.90 -7.49 13.85
CA SER A 104 8.93 -7.50 14.95
C SER A 104 7.63 -8.20 14.57
N ALA A 105 7.10 -9.01 15.50
CA ALA A 105 5.78 -9.63 15.41
C ALA A 105 4.78 -9.03 16.44
N GLN A 106 5.14 -7.91 17.09
CA GLN A 106 4.33 -7.37 18.19
C GLN A 106 3.14 -6.58 17.66
N LYS A 107 1.95 -6.97 18.11
CA LYS A 107 0.67 -6.26 17.84
C LYS A 107 0.56 -5.85 16.37
N GLN A 108 0.76 -6.82 15.47
CA GLN A 108 0.67 -6.61 14.02
C GLN A 108 -0.76 -6.23 13.63
N GLU A 109 -0.85 -5.27 12.72
CA GLU A 109 -2.07 -4.84 12.08
C GLU A 109 -1.85 -4.74 10.57
N LEU A 110 -2.69 -5.45 9.80
CA LEU A 110 -2.76 -5.30 8.36
C LEU A 110 -3.84 -4.30 8.03
N GLN A 111 -3.51 -3.34 7.18
CA GLN A 111 -4.46 -2.37 6.65
C GLN A 111 -4.47 -2.40 5.11
N ILE A 112 -5.66 -2.23 4.56
CA ILE A 112 -5.89 -1.94 3.14
C ILE A 112 -6.63 -0.62 3.08
N VAL A 113 -6.01 0.35 2.47
CA VAL A 113 -6.59 1.69 2.28
C VAL A 113 -5.93 2.32 1.07
N ASP A 114 -6.70 3.04 0.28
CA ASP A 114 -6.13 3.87 -0.77
C ASP A 114 -5.42 5.07 -0.16
N THR A 115 -4.10 5.11 -0.31
CA THR A 115 -3.25 6.20 0.17
C THR A 115 -2.90 7.20 -0.93
N GLN A 116 -3.41 6.98 -2.14
CA GLN A 116 -3.21 7.89 -3.25
C GLN A 116 -3.99 9.20 -3.00
N ARG A 117 -3.37 10.32 -3.33
CA ARG A 117 -4.02 11.64 -3.22
C ARG A 117 -4.64 12.09 -4.53
N VAL A 118 -4.22 11.47 -5.60
CA VAL A 118 -4.67 11.67 -6.99
C VAL A 118 -4.44 10.38 -7.76
N GLU A 119 -5.17 10.20 -8.86
CA GLU A 119 -5.02 9.01 -9.72
C GLU A 119 -5.18 7.68 -8.98
N HIS A 120 -6.36 7.46 -8.47
CA HIS A 120 -6.74 6.25 -7.74
C HIS A 120 -6.79 5.03 -8.67
N ALA A 121 -5.61 4.51 -9.06
CA ALA A 121 -5.54 3.28 -9.85
C ALA A 121 -5.72 2.07 -8.92
N PRO A 122 -6.66 1.15 -9.21
CA PRO A 122 -6.89 -0.03 -8.34
C PRO A 122 -5.62 -0.86 -8.07
N GLY A 123 -4.70 -0.94 -9.04
CA GLY A 123 -3.43 -1.66 -8.90
C GLY A 123 -2.41 -0.98 -7.96
N ASP A 124 -2.65 0.26 -7.56
CA ASP A 124 -1.77 1.00 -6.64
C ASP A 124 -2.21 0.84 -5.17
N ILE A 125 -3.38 0.25 -4.91
CA ILE A 125 -3.81 -0.07 -3.55
C ILE A 125 -3.05 -1.29 -3.07
N THR A 126 -2.33 -1.15 -1.98
CA THR A 126 -1.52 -2.21 -1.37
C THR A 126 -2.02 -2.55 0.02
N MET A 127 -1.67 -3.74 0.49
CA MET A 127 -1.79 -4.10 1.89
C MET A 127 -0.56 -3.60 2.64
N SER A 128 -0.72 -3.09 3.84
CA SER A 128 0.39 -2.69 4.69
C SER A 128 0.28 -3.36 6.06
N VAL A 129 1.40 -3.86 6.59
CA VAL A 129 1.48 -4.41 7.95
C VAL A 129 2.37 -3.52 8.80
N SER A 130 1.81 -3.00 9.88
CA SER A 130 2.50 -2.23 10.91
C SER A 130 2.55 -3.01 12.23
N THR A 131 3.35 -2.52 13.17
CA THR A 131 3.54 -3.10 14.52
C THR A 131 3.37 -2.04 15.60
N ASN A 132 3.13 -2.45 16.83
CA ASN A 132 3.14 -1.55 17.97
C ASN A 132 4.00 -2.17 19.12
N PRO A 133 5.14 -1.57 19.50
CA PRO A 133 5.71 -0.32 18.99
C PRO A 133 5.99 -0.33 17.49
N GLU A 134 5.87 0.83 16.87
CA GLU A 134 6.08 0.97 15.44
C GLU A 134 7.52 0.61 15.08
N THR A 135 7.63 -0.22 14.04
CA THR A 135 8.88 -0.56 13.38
C THR A 135 8.77 -0.14 11.91
N ARG A 136 9.40 -0.86 11.02
CA ARG A 136 9.23 -0.64 9.60
C ARG A 136 7.88 -1.20 9.12
N THR A 137 7.04 -0.37 8.50
CA THR A 137 5.85 -0.84 7.76
C THR A 137 6.28 -1.71 6.58
N VAL A 138 5.60 -2.83 6.40
CA VAL A 138 5.85 -3.79 5.31
C VAL A 138 4.65 -3.80 4.37
N PHE A 139 4.92 -3.65 3.08
CA PHE A 139 3.87 -3.58 2.06
C PHE A 139 3.78 -4.88 1.27
N PHE A 140 2.55 -5.24 0.87
CA PHE A 140 2.23 -6.38 0.04
C PHE A 140 1.37 -5.93 -1.13
N ASN A 141 1.57 -6.56 -2.28
CA ASN A 141 0.66 -6.45 -3.42
C ASN A 141 -0.67 -7.13 -3.11
N ALA A 142 -1.68 -6.89 -3.94
CA ALA A 142 -3.00 -7.51 -3.76
C ALA A 142 -2.96 -9.05 -3.77
N ASP A 143 -2.02 -9.66 -4.49
CA ASP A 143 -1.80 -11.10 -4.55
C ASP A 143 -1.05 -11.70 -3.33
N GLY A 144 -0.80 -10.92 -2.29
CA GLY A 144 -0.08 -11.34 -1.09
C GLY A 144 1.45 -11.37 -1.22
N THR A 145 2.00 -11.03 -2.37
CA THR A 145 3.46 -10.94 -2.54
C THR A 145 4.04 -9.69 -1.91
N LEU A 146 5.23 -9.78 -1.34
CA LEU A 146 5.93 -8.62 -0.75
C LEU A 146 6.25 -7.57 -1.83
N VAL A 147 5.96 -6.31 -1.53
CA VAL A 147 6.53 -5.20 -2.29
C VAL A 147 8.03 -5.15 -2.03
N PRO A 148 8.87 -5.35 -3.05
CA PRO A 148 10.31 -5.53 -2.84
C PRO A 148 10.97 -4.26 -2.35
N THR A 149 11.96 -4.42 -1.45
CA THR A 149 12.92 -3.35 -1.16
C THR A 149 13.85 -3.23 -2.35
N LEU A 150 13.99 -2.01 -2.87
CA LEU A 150 14.85 -1.74 -4.02
C LEU A 150 16.24 -1.30 -3.59
N ASP A 151 17.27 -1.92 -4.15
CA ASP A 151 18.65 -1.44 -4.05
C ASP A 151 18.94 -0.54 -5.27
N LEU A 152 18.89 0.75 -5.06
CA LEU A 152 19.12 1.74 -6.11
C LEU A 152 20.60 1.92 -6.49
N ASN A 153 21.49 1.21 -5.82
CA ASN A 153 22.90 1.10 -6.23
C ASN A 153 23.12 -0.11 -7.15
N THR A 154 22.08 -0.57 -7.84
CA THR A 154 22.11 -1.62 -8.84
C THR A 154 21.30 -1.24 -10.07
N ALA A 155 21.71 -1.73 -11.25
CA ALA A 155 20.96 -1.54 -12.47
C ALA A 155 19.51 -2.07 -12.37
N GLY A 156 19.34 -3.23 -11.76
CA GLY A 156 18.02 -3.84 -11.56
C GLY A 156 17.12 -3.04 -10.64
N GLY A 157 17.67 -2.49 -9.55
CA GLY A 157 16.91 -1.65 -8.62
C GLY A 157 16.47 -0.33 -9.26
N ILE A 158 17.33 0.32 -10.05
CA ILE A 158 16.98 1.51 -10.82
C ILE A 158 15.88 1.20 -11.84
N ALA A 159 16.02 0.12 -12.60
CA ALA A 159 15.03 -0.28 -13.60
C ALA A 159 13.67 -0.59 -12.96
N ALA A 160 13.65 -1.29 -11.83
CA ALA A 160 12.43 -1.58 -11.09
C ALA A 160 11.78 -0.31 -10.55
N ALA A 161 12.56 0.61 -9.96
CA ALA A 161 12.03 1.86 -9.42
C ALA A 161 11.40 2.74 -10.50
N LEU A 162 12.06 2.88 -11.65
CA LEU A 162 11.53 3.64 -12.79
C LEU A 162 10.27 3.00 -13.36
N ARG A 163 10.25 1.68 -13.56
CA ARG A 163 9.08 0.95 -14.04
C ARG A 163 7.89 1.17 -13.12
N ASP A 164 8.08 1.04 -11.81
CA ASP A 164 7.02 1.20 -10.82
C ASP A 164 6.51 2.67 -10.79
N ALA A 165 7.41 3.66 -10.86
CA ALA A 165 7.05 5.08 -10.91
C ALA A 165 6.30 5.44 -12.20
N ILE A 166 6.72 4.93 -13.35
CA ILE A 166 6.07 5.15 -14.64
C ILE A 166 4.70 4.47 -14.67
N GLY A 167 4.59 3.25 -14.13
CA GLY A 167 3.36 2.47 -14.18
C GLY A 167 2.89 2.21 -15.62
N THR A 168 1.66 2.55 -15.91
CA THR A 168 1.04 2.38 -17.25
C THR A 168 1.11 3.62 -18.14
N HIS A 169 1.75 4.70 -17.68
CA HIS A 169 1.80 5.96 -18.39
C HIS A 169 2.70 5.87 -19.63
N ARG A 170 2.16 6.30 -20.78
CA ARG A 170 2.88 6.33 -22.07
C ARG A 170 3.52 7.67 -22.36
N GLN A 171 3.19 8.68 -21.58
CA GLN A 171 3.72 10.04 -21.73
C GLN A 171 4.03 10.57 -20.33
N VAL A 172 5.23 11.09 -20.15
CA VAL A 172 5.67 11.74 -18.91
C VAL A 172 6.31 13.08 -19.23
N THR A 173 6.25 14.01 -18.31
CA THR A 173 6.87 15.35 -18.45
C THR A 173 8.20 15.44 -17.73
N ALA A 174 8.45 14.55 -16.75
CA ALA A 174 9.73 14.42 -16.08
C ALA A 174 9.92 13.00 -15.55
N LEU A 175 11.17 12.56 -15.51
CA LEU A 175 11.62 11.35 -14.83
C LEU A 175 12.84 11.70 -13.98
N GLY A 176 12.92 11.10 -12.81
CA GLY A 176 14.11 11.21 -11.99
C GLY A 176 14.33 9.99 -11.13
N VAL A 177 15.58 9.75 -10.77
CA VAL A 177 15.97 8.67 -9.87
C VAL A 177 17.13 9.11 -8.99
N SER A 178 17.11 8.74 -7.72
CA SER A 178 18.21 9.00 -6.79
C SER A 178 18.39 7.86 -5.80
N ALA A 179 19.59 7.71 -5.28
CA ALA A 179 19.90 6.66 -4.30
C ALA A 179 19.02 6.73 -3.05
N ALA A 180 18.75 7.93 -2.55
CA ALA A 180 18.03 8.14 -1.31
C ALA A 180 16.52 8.18 -1.45
N GLN A 181 16.02 8.77 -2.56
CA GLN A 181 14.61 9.09 -2.71
C GLN A 181 13.87 8.21 -3.72
N GLY A 182 14.53 7.22 -4.30
CA GLY A 182 13.92 6.34 -5.28
C GLY A 182 13.74 6.99 -6.64
N ALA A 183 12.71 6.56 -7.37
CA ALA A 183 12.36 7.10 -8.67
C ALA A 183 11.04 7.87 -8.61
N TYR A 184 10.89 8.82 -9.54
CA TYR A 184 9.63 9.50 -9.77
C TYR A 184 9.37 9.67 -11.26
N ALA A 185 8.09 9.76 -11.60
CA ALA A 185 7.60 10.16 -12.91
C ALA A 185 6.55 11.26 -12.72
N GLU A 186 6.61 12.29 -13.53
CA GLU A 186 5.59 13.35 -13.60
C GLU A 186 4.83 13.26 -14.90
N PHE A 187 3.54 13.53 -14.84
CA PHE A 187 2.66 13.57 -16.00
C PHE A 187 1.48 14.51 -15.74
N THR A 188 0.74 14.81 -16.80
CA THR A 188 -0.47 15.62 -16.69
C THR A 188 -1.65 14.74 -16.30
N GLY A 189 -2.29 15.02 -15.17
CA GLY A 189 -3.50 14.38 -14.71
C GLY A 189 -4.71 14.73 -15.56
N ALA A 190 -5.82 14.05 -15.33
CA ALA A 190 -7.06 14.23 -16.08
C ALA A 190 -7.65 15.65 -15.96
N ASP A 191 -7.39 16.32 -14.87
CA ASP A 191 -7.81 17.72 -14.59
C ASP A 191 -6.82 18.78 -15.12
N GLY A 192 -5.74 18.33 -15.78
CA GLY A 192 -4.67 19.21 -16.28
C GLY A 192 -3.62 19.59 -15.21
N SER A 193 -3.75 19.12 -13.99
CA SER A 193 -2.73 19.29 -12.95
C SER A 193 -1.50 18.42 -13.22
N THR A 194 -0.39 18.73 -12.56
CA THR A 194 0.77 17.85 -12.58
C THR A 194 0.66 16.85 -11.45
N VAL A 195 0.80 15.59 -11.79
CA VAL A 195 0.84 14.46 -10.85
C VAL A 195 2.26 13.91 -10.82
N ARG A 196 2.77 13.62 -9.63
CA ARG A 196 4.02 12.89 -9.42
C ARG A 196 3.76 11.55 -8.80
N ARG A 197 4.15 10.48 -9.48
CA ARG A 197 4.23 9.14 -8.90
C ARG A 197 5.65 8.89 -8.41
N ARG A 198 5.78 8.40 -7.17
CA ARG A 198 7.09 8.10 -6.57
C ARG A 198 7.15 6.66 -6.10
N ARG A 199 8.27 6.02 -6.35
CA ARG A 199 8.64 4.72 -5.82
C ARG A 199 9.89 4.85 -4.96
N LEU A 200 9.70 4.92 -3.65
CA LEU A 200 10.82 4.95 -2.70
C LEU A 200 11.37 3.53 -2.50
N PRO A 201 12.61 3.38 -2.00
CA PRO A 201 13.24 2.06 -1.86
C PRO A 201 12.44 1.04 -1.04
N LYS A 202 11.72 1.50 -0.03
CA LYS A 202 11.04 0.64 0.97
C LYS A 202 9.52 0.82 1.02
N ILE A 203 8.95 1.69 0.20
CA ILE A 203 7.54 2.09 0.27
C ILE A 203 6.91 1.82 -1.09
N ALA A 204 5.69 1.34 -1.12
CA ALA A 204 4.91 1.19 -2.34
C ALA A 204 4.74 2.53 -3.08
N VAL A 205 4.33 2.47 -4.34
CA VAL A 205 4.13 3.68 -5.16
C VAL A 205 3.10 4.61 -4.51
N ILE A 206 3.41 5.90 -4.53
CA ILE A 206 2.51 6.98 -4.08
C ILE A 206 2.35 7.98 -5.22
N ALA A 207 1.10 8.30 -5.56
CA ALA A 207 0.75 9.38 -6.47
C ALA A 207 0.26 10.59 -5.67
N GLU A 208 0.81 11.77 -5.97
CA GLU A 208 0.48 13.02 -5.27
C GLU A 208 0.45 14.21 -6.24
N PRO A 209 -0.33 15.26 -5.95
CA PRO A 209 -0.27 16.49 -6.68
C PRO A 209 1.14 17.08 -6.58
N HIS A 210 1.65 17.61 -7.68
CA HIS A 210 2.94 18.28 -7.68
C HIS A 210 2.83 19.63 -8.39
N PRO A 211 3.40 20.70 -7.83
CA PRO A 211 3.48 21.97 -8.56
C PRO A 211 4.24 21.78 -9.86
N ALA A 212 3.66 22.22 -10.96
CA ALA A 212 4.36 22.18 -12.24
C ALA A 212 5.67 22.97 -12.15
N SER A 213 6.79 22.29 -12.26
CA SER A 213 8.11 22.92 -12.18
C SER A 213 8.44 23.73 -13.44
N THR A 214 7.97 23.29 -14.60
CA THR A 214 8.06 23.95 -15.91
C THR A 214 7.03 23.35 -16.86
N LYS A 215 6.66 24.06 -17.93
CA LYS A 215 5.93 23.49 -19.07
C LYS A 215 6.87 22.63 -19.91
N ALA A 216 7.30 21.50 -19.37
CA ALA A 216 8.10 20.54 -20.12
C ALA A 216 7.22 19.82 -21.15
N ALA A 217 7.78 19.58 -22.35
CA ALA A 217 7.11 18.76 -23.34
C ALA A 217 7.04 17.31 -22.86
N ALA A 218 5.89 16.67 -23.03
CA ALA A 218 5.75 15.26 -22.72
C ALA A 218 6.58 14.41 -23.68
N PHE A 219 7.15 13.33 -23.16
CA PHE A 219 7.93 12.36 -23.93
C PHE A 219 7.54 10.93 -23.55
N ASP A 220 7.89 9.98 -24.44
CA ASP A 220 7.69 8.56 -24.19
C ASP A 220 8.76 8.06 -23.20
N PRO A 221 8.39 7.59 -22.00
CA PRO A 221 9.35 7.08 -21.03
C PRO A 221 10.10 5.84 -21.50
N ALA A 222 9.62 5.11 -22.53
CA ALA A 222 10.33 3.99 -23.12
C ALA A 222 11.64 4.41 -23.83
N LEU A 223 11.81 5.70 -24.12
CA LEU A 223 13.07 6.23 -24.64
C LEU A 223 14.19 6.29 -23.60
N VAL A 224 13.85 6.16 -22.32
CA VAL A 224 14.82 6.15 -21.20
C VAL A 224 15.25 4.73 -20.91
N ASP A 225 16.47 4.37 -21.29
CA ASP A 225 17.05 3.05 -21.00
C ASP A 225 17.75 3.04 -19.63
N PRO A 226 17.22 2.29 -18.62
CA PRO A 226 17.85 2.19 -17.30
C PRO A 226 19.29 1.68 -17.35
N ALA A 227 19.67 0.88 -18.35
CA ALA A 227 21.04 0.42 -18.50
C ALA A 227 22.00 1.54 -18.92
N VAL A 228 21.50 2.55 -19.63
CA VAL A 228 22.28 3.75 -19.93
C VAL A 228 22.50 4.57 -18.68
N ILE A 229 21.44 4.75 -17.86
CA ILE A 229 21.52 5.42 -16.55
C ILE A 229 22.61 4.76 -15.69
N TRP A 230 22.57 3.45 -15.55
CA TRP A 230 23.56 2.70 -14.77
C TRP A 230 24.98 2.88 -15.29
N ARG A 231 25.17 2.82 -16.60
CA ARG A 231 26.49 3.05 -17.22
C ARG A 231 27.03 4.47 -16.99
N VAL A 232 26.17 5.46 -17.00
CA VAL A 232 26.56 6.85 -16.71
C VAL A 232 26.98 6.98 -15.25
N LEU A 233 26.17 6.46 -14.33
CA LEU A 233 26.45 6.50 -12.90
C LEU A 233 27.76 5.80 -12.55
N THR A 234 28.00 4.59 -13.07
CA THR A 234 29.20 3.81 -12.78
C THR A 234 30.51 4.39 -13.35
N ARG A 235 30.39 5.33 -14.29
CA ARG A 235 31.53 6.06 -14.86
C ARG A 235 31.78 7.39 -14.17
N ALA A 236 30.86 7.84 -13.31
CA ALA A 236 31.02 9.09 -12.58
C ALA A 236 32.06 8.91 -11.47
N ASP A 237 32.95 9.90 -11.32
CA ASP A 237 33.93 9.92 -10.27
C ASP A 237 33.25 9.93 -8.89
N GLY A 238 33.71 9.06 -7.99
CA GLY A 238 33.17 8.93 -6.64
C GLY A 238 31.89 8.11 -6.55
N PHE A 239 31.40 7.48 -7.63
CA PHE A 239 30.27 6.56 -7.53
C PHE A 239 30.67 5.29 -6.76
N GLY A 240 29.84 4.91 -5.77
CA GLY A 240 30.04 3.74 -4.93
C GLY A 240 28.78 3.39 -4.13
N PRO A 241 28.79 2.30 -3.33
CA PRO A 241 27.61 1.79 -2.64
C PRO A 241 26.94 2.80 -1.69
N THR A 242 27.70 3.80 -1.21
CA THR A 242 27.23 4.85 -0.30
C THR A 242 27.16 6.23 -0.97
N ALA A 243 27.40 6.31 -2.29
CA ALA A 243 27.37 7.57 -3.01
C ALA A 243 25.96 8.17 -3.02
N ALA A 244 25.87 9.45 -2.69
CA ALA A 244 24.65 10.22 -2.92
C ALA A 244 24.66 10.69 -4.38
N TRP A 245 23.64 10.31 -5.16
CA TRP A 245 23.49 10.69 -6.55
C TRP A 245 22.03 10.95 -6.89
N THR A 246 21.83 11.81 -7.85
CA THR A 246 20.51 12.14 -8.43
C THR A 246 20.67 12.32 -9.93
N LEU A 247 19.72 11.80 -10.69
CA LEU A 247 19.58 12.00 -12.13
C LEU A 247 18.14 12.47 -12.41
N VAL A 248 18.02 13.52 -13.22
CA VAL A 248 16.75 14.14 -13.61
C VAL A 248 16.71 14.32 -15.12
#